data_bab2ca2de4b668381b56c02bcb00bfde
#
_entry.id   bab2ca2de4b668381b56c02bcb00bfde
#
_cell.length_a   1.000
_cell.length_b   1.000
_cell.length_c   1.000
_cell.angle_alpha   90.00
_cell.angle_beta   90.00
_cell.angle_gamma   90.00
#
_symmetry.space_group_name_H-M   'P 1'
#
loop_
_entity.id
_entity.type
_entity.pdbx_description
1 polymer ?
#
loop_
_entity_poly.entity_id
_entity_poly.type
_entity_poly.pdbx_seq_one_letter_code
_entity_poly.pdbx_strand_id
1 'polypeptide(L)'
;SAFLQNEWKNKHWGILIGGRLDKHNMVDDIIFSPRANLRFNPTDNINLRLSYSSGFRAPQAFDEDMHIENVGGTVAMIERAKDLKEEKSQSFSMSADMYHRFGAFQTNLLVEGFYTRLTDVFVLGEPYDRGDGILVKPRSNGPGAKVMGITLEGKLAYLSLLQIQAGLTLQRSRYDEAHKWHDDAPAERKIFRTPDTYGYFTATYTPIKPLSIALSGTYTGNVLVQRMDITAE
;
A
#
# COMPACT_ATOMS: atom_id res chain seq x y z
N SER A 1 10.26 -5.36 -20.61
CA SER A 1 10.93 -5.60 -19.31
C SER A 1 11.90 -6.76 -19.41
N ALA A 2 13.04 -6.66 -18.70
CA ALA A 2 13.98 -7.74 -18.44
C ALA A 2 14.25 -7.78 -16.94
N PHE A 3 14.40 -8.98 -16.37
CA PHE A 3 14.75 -9.10 -14.95
C PHE A 3 15.81 -10.18 -14.74
N LEU A 4 16.62 -9.98 -13.72
CA LEU A 4 17.59 -10.95 -13.24
C LEU A 4 17.48 -11.03 -11.72
N GLN A 5 17.53 -12.26 -11.20
CA GLN A 5 17.49 -12.49 -9.77
C GLN A 5 18.36 -13.69 -9.44
N ASN A 6 19.05 -13.60 -8.31
CA ASN A 6 19.78 -14.73 -7.73
C ASN A 6 19.38 -14.91 -6.26
N GLU A 7 19.33 -16.16 -5.82
CA GLU A 7 19.03 -16.54 -4.45
C GLU A 7 20.09 -17.52 -3.95
N TRP A 8 20.68 -17.20 -2.79
CA TRP A 8 21.55 -18.08 -2.04
C TRP A 8 20.88 -18.43 -0.73
N LYS A 9 20.81 -19.71 -0.41
CA LYS A 9 20.18 -20.16 0.83
C LYS A 9 20.89 -21.34 1.46
N ASN A 10 20.91 -21.33 2.79
CA ASN A 10 21.27 -22.46 3.62
C ASN A 10 20.25 -22.64 4.76
N LYS A 11 20.57 -23.46 5.76
CA LYS A 11 19.66 -23.72 6.89
C LYS A 11 19.25 -22.44 7.63
N HIS A 12 20.16 -21.51 7.85
CA HIS A 12 19.93 -20.31 8.68
C HIS A 12 19.73 -19.05 7.86
N TRP A 13 20.35 -18.94 6.69
CA TRP A 13 20.37 -17.73 5.88
C TRP A 13 19.71 -17.94 4.52
N GLY A 14 19.04 -16.92 4.06
CA GLY A 14 18.60 -16.78 2.68
C GLY A 14 18.85 -15.35 2.24
N ILE A 15 19.55 -15.18 1.13
CA ILE A 15 19.86 -13.87 0.53
C ILE A 15 19.33 -13.92 -0.90
N LEU A 16 18.50 -12.95 -1.23
CA LEU A 16 17.97 -12.75 -2.58
C LEU A 16 18.32 -11.35 -3.02
N ILE A 17 18.93 -11.24 -4.20
CA ILE A 17 19.24 -9.97 -4.85
C ILE A 17 18.73 -10.07 -6.29
N GLY A 18 18.03 -9.04 -6.74
CA GLY A 18 17.51 -8.97 -8.09
C GLY A 18 17.31 -7.54 -8.56
N GLY A 19 17.08 -7.41 -9.85
CA GLY A 19 16.76 -6.15 -10.48
C GLY A 19 15.94 -6.35 -11.73
N ARG A 20 15.11 -5.37 -12.03
CA ARG A 20 14.30 -5.31 -13.25
C ARG A 20 14.60 -4.03 -13.99
N LEU A 21 14.74 -4.16 -15.30
CA LEU A 21 14.85 -3.07 -16.24
C LEU A 21 13.56 -2.97 -17.05
N ASP A 22 12.94 -1.83 -17.03
CA ASP A 22 11.72 -1.54 -17.76
C ASP A 22 11.94 -0.40 -18.74
N LYS A 23 11.42 -0.53 -19.96
CA LYS A 23 11.25 0.55 -20.92
C LYS A 23 9.76 0.72 -21.17
N HIS A 24 9.25 1.92 -20.93
CA HIS A 24 7.86 2.28 -21.15
C HIS A 24 7.78 3.32 -22.27
N ASN A 25 6.75 3.25 -23.12
CA ASN A 25 6.56 4.18 -24.23
C ASN A 25 6.32 5.64 -23.83
N MET A 26 5.93 5.85 -22.57
CA MET A 26 5.65 7.18 -21.99
C MET A 26 6.79 7.71 -21.12
N VAL A 27 7.91 7.00 -21.04
CA VAL A 27 9.08 7.35 -20.23
C VAL A 27 10.33 7.21 -21.09
N ASP A 28 11.09 8.30 -21.21
CA ASP A 28 12.26 8.33 -22.10
C ASP A 28 13.42 7.49 -21.58
N ASP A 29 13.55 7.37 -20.26
CA ASP A 29 14.62 6.61 -19.64
C ASP A 29 14.25 5.14 -19.41
N ILE A 30 15.30 4.31 -19.25
CA ILE A 30 15.15 2.94 -18.76
C ILE A 30 15.01 3.00 -17.23
N ILE A 31 13.96 2.40 -16.71
CA ILE A 31 13.69 2.38 -15.28
C ILE A 31 14.32 1.13 -14.67
N PHE A 32 15.18 1.32 -13.68
CA PHE A 32 15.78 0.23 -12.92
C PHE A 32 15.10 0.08 -11.56
N SER A 33 14.58 -1.13 -11.30
CA SER A 33 13.88 -1.50 -10.06
C SER A 33 14.64 -2.60 -9.32
N PRO A 34 15.56 -2.26 -8.40
CA PRO A 34 16.27 -3.22 -7.57
C PRO A 34 15.39 -3.80 -6.47
N ARG A 35 15.73 -5.02 -6.03
CA ARG A 35 15.17 -5.65 -4.83
C ARG A 35 16.21 -6.49 -4.12
N ALA A 36 16.13 -6.55 -2.79
CA ALA A 36 16.95 -7.39 -1.96
C ALA A 36 16.13 -7.91 -0.78
N ASN A 37 16.33 -9.18 -0.43
CA ASN A 37 15.74 -9.79 0.75
C ASN A 37 16.82 -10.56 1.51
N LEU A 38 16.85 -10.37 2.81
CA LEU A 38 17.67 -11.11 3.73
C LEU A 38 16.74 -11.84 4.69
N ARG A 39 16.90 -13.15 4.78
CA ARG A 39 16.23 -14.01 5.77
C ARG A 39 17.26 -14.61 6.70
N PHE A 40 16.96 -14.58 7.98
CA PHE A 40 17.76 -15.24 9.01
C PHE A 40 16.86 -16.06 9.94
N ASN A 41 17.14 -17.35 10.05
CA ASN A 41 16.46 -18.29 10.94
C ASN A 41 17.42 -18.67 12.07
N PRO A 42 17.44 -17.95 13.21
CA PRO A 42 18.28 -18.31 14.35
C PRO A 42 17.90 -19.66 14.94
N THR A 43 16.64 -20.03 14.85
CA THR A 43 16.08 -21.32 15.23
C THR A 43 15.06 -21.79 14.19
N ASP A 44 14.59 -23.02 14.29
CA ASP A 44 13.53 -23.56 13.41
C ASP A 44 12.18 -22.85 13.63
N ASN A 45 12.02 -22.13 14.75
CA ASN A 45 10.78 -21.47 15.15
C ASN A 45 10.80 -19.95 14.99
N ILE A 46 11.92 -19.36 14.60
CA ILE A 46 12.06 -17.91 14.45
C ILE A 46 12.56 -17.60 13.04
N ASN A 47 11.86 -16.76 12.33
CA ASN A 47 12.24 -16.28 11.02
C ASN A 47 12.28 -14.75 11.04
N LEU A 48 13.46 -14.20 10.83
CA LEU A 48 13.68 -12.76 10.70
C LEU A 48 13.90 -12.43 9.23
N ARG A 49 13.25 -11.35 8.76
CA ARG A 49 13.37 -10.89 7.37
C ARG A 49 13.64 -9.40 7.33
N LEU A 50 14.50 -9.01 6.40
CA LEU A 50 14.72 -7.64 5.99
C LEU A 50 14.52 -7.58 4.47
N SER A 51 13.68 -6.66 4.01
CA SER A 51 13.35 -6.52 2.59
C SER A 51 13.55 -5.08 2.13
N TYR A 52 14.07 -4.94 0.94
CA TYR A 52 14.10 -3.71 0.18
C TYR A 52 13.57 -3.96 -1.23
N SER A 53 12.72 -3.07 -1.72
CA SER A 53 12.27 -3.09 -3.11
C SER A 53 12.02 -1.68 -3.63
N SER A 54 12.30 -1.50 -4.90
CA SER A 54 11.92 -0.30 -5.66
C SER A 54 10.89 -0.67 -6.72
N GLY A 55 9.97 0.25 -6.99
CA GLY A 55 8.95 0.14 -8.01
C GLY A 55 8.67 1.48 -8.66
N PHE A 56 7.88 1.47 -9.72
CA PHE A 56 7.43 2.67 -10.40
C PHE A 56 6.02 2.51 -10.94
N ARG A 57 5.36 3.64 -11.17
CA ARG A 57 4.10 3.75 -11.91
C ARG A 57 4.32 4.69 -13.08
N ALA A 58 4.13 4.18 -14.30
CA ALA A 58 4.27 4.98 -15.51
C ALA A 58 3.08 5.97 -15.64
N PRO A 59 3.29 7.13 -16.30
CA PRO A 59 2.19 8.02 -16.63
C PRO A 59 1.09 7.31 -17.42
N GLN A 60 -0.15 7.41 -16.96
CA GLN A 60 -1.32 6.84 -17.63
C GLN A 60 -2.36 7.95 -17.87
N ALA A 61 -3.06 7.88 -19.01
CA ALA A 61 -4.11 8.82 -19.32
C ALA A 61 -5.43 8.49 -18.57
N PHE A 62 -5.62 7.20 -18.27
CA PHE A 62 -6.80 6.68 -17.61
C PHE A 62 -6.40 6.17 -16.23
N ASP A 63 -6.85 6.85 -15.22
CA ASP A 63 -6.64 6.46 -13.82
C ASP A 63 -7.99 6.42 -13.09
N GLU A 64 -8.01 5.86 -11.90
CA GLU A 64 -9.19 5.71 -11.05
C GLU A 64 -9.94 7.02 -10.79
N ASP A 65 -9.25 8.16 -10.91
CA ASP A 65 -9.82 9.49 -10.72
C ASP A 65 -10.84 9.92 -11.79
N MET A 66 -10.87 9.26 -12.96
CA MET A 66 -11.84 9.60 -14.01
C MET A 66 -13.30 9.26 -13.69
N HIS A 67 -13.54 8.40 -12.72
CA HIS A 67 -14.89 7.94 -12.40
C HIS A 67 -15.65 8.78 -11.36
N ILE A 68 -15.00 9.72 -10.70
CA ILE A 68 -15.55 10.37 -9.49
C ILE A 68 -16.21 11.72 -9.79
N GLU A 69 -15.94 12.38 -10.93
CA GLU A 69 -16.28 13.79 -11.11
C GLU A 69 -17.39 14.08 -12.13
N ASN A 70 -18.03 13.08 -12.69
CA ASN A 70 -19.15 13.31 -13.64
C ASN A 70 -20.55 13.45 -12.97
N VAL A 71 -20.59 13.72 -11.68
CA VAL A 71 -21.87 14.00 -11.00
C VAL A 71 -22.10 15.50 -11.03
N GLY A 72 -22.75 15.99 -12.11
CA GLY A 72 -23.11 17.40 -12.21
C GLY A 72 -23.09 18.00 -13.62
N GLY A 73 -22.87 17.20 -14.66
CA GLY A 73 -23.07 17.65 -16.05
C GLY A 73 -21.91 18.42 -16.71
N THR A 74 -20.82 18.70 -15.99
CA THR A 74 -19.61 19.32 -16.57
C THR A 74 -18.59 18.24 -16.95
N VAL A 75 -18.20 18.19 -18.22
CA VAL A 75 -17.17 17.26 -18.69
C VAL A 75 -15.81 17.78 -18.25
N ALA A 76 -15.13 17.06 -17.36
CA ALA A 76 -13.74 17.35 -17.00
C ALA A 76 -12.81 16.38 -17.74
N MET A 77 -11.82 16.92 -18.46
CA MET A 77 -10.73 16.16 -19.09
C MET A 77 -9.48 16.20 -18.22
N ILE A 78 -8.85 15.05 -18.05
CA ILE A 78 -7.51 15.00 -17.44
C ILE A 78 -6.47 15.11 -18.58
N GLU A 79 -5.65 16.15 -18.52
CA GLU A 79 -4.54 16.36 -19.45
C GLU A 79 -3.20 16.13 -18.72
N ARG A 80 -2.32 15.36 -19.34
CA ARG A 80 -0.99 15.10 -18.79
C ARG A 80 -0.07 16.28 -19.08
N ALA A 81 0.67 16.72 -18.07
CA ALA A 81 1.78 17.65 -18.27
C ALA A 81 2.80 17.04 -19.24
N LYS A 82 3.41 17.87 -20.08
CA LYS A 82 4.38 17.43 -21.09
C LYS A 82 5.65 16.82 -20.51
N ASP A 83 5.98 17.21 -19.29
CA ASP A 83 7.14 16.80 -18.50
C ASP A 83 6.83 15.78 -17.42
N LEU A 84 5.65 15.13 -17.50
CA LEU A 84 5.19 14.15 -16.52
C LEU A 84 6.13 12.93 -16.50
N LYS A 85 6.82 12.75 -15.38
CA LYS A 85 7.73 11.62 -15.09
C LYS A 85 6.98 10.47 -14.43
N GLU A 86 7.64 9.32 -14.38
CA GLU A 86 7.15 8.18 -13.61
C GLU A 86 7.17 8.46 -12.09
N GLU A 87 6.12 8.05 -11.40
CA GLU A 87 6.11 7.98 -9.93
C GLU A 87 6.98 6.80 -9.48
N LYS A 88 7.86 7.02 -8.50
CA LYS A 88 8.77 5.99 -7.96
C LYS A 88 8.44 5.66 -6.52
N SER A 89 8.66 4.42 -6.15
CA SER A 89 8.55 3.94 -4.77
C SER A 89 9.82 3.22 -4.32
N GLN A 90 10.15 3.41 -3.05
CA GLN A 90 11.18 2.65 -2.35
C GLN A 90 10.58 2.15 -1.04
N SER A 91 10.60 0.84 -0.84
CA SER A 91 10.00 0.20 0.32
C SER A 91 11.04 -0.60 1.09
N PHE A 92 11.03 -0.42 2.39
CA PHE A 92 11.79 -1.19 3.36
C PHE A 92 10.83 -1.87 4.31
N SER A 93 11.05 -3.15 4.60
CA SER A 93 10.34 -3.82 5.69
C SER A 93 11.27 -4.72 6.49
N MET A 94 10.94 -4.87 7.76
CA MET A 94 11.60 -5.79 8.69
C MET A 94 10.53 -6.54 9.44
N SER A 95 10.64 -7.87 9.48
CA SER A 95 9.67 -8.71 10.19
C SER A 95 10.35 -9.78 11.02
N ALA A 96 9.66 -10.14 12.12
CA ALA A 96 9.95 -11.29 12.95
C ALA A 96 8.70 -12.18 13.00
N ASP A 97 8.84 -13.42 12.57
CA ASP A 97 7.80 -14.43 12.52
C ASP A 97 8.20 -15.57 13.47
N MET A 98 7.42 -15.74 14.52
CA MET A 98 7.74 -16.61 15.66
C MET A 98 6.66 -17.66 15.82
N TYR A 99 7.08 -18.92 15.84
CA TYR A 99 6.21 -20.08 16.03
C TYR A 99 6.49 -20.70 17.39
N HIS A 100 5.43 -21.06 18.08
CA HIS A 100 5.58 -21.80 19.34
C HIS A 100 4.49 -22.87 19.47
N ARG A 101 4.87 -24.03 20.02
CA ARG A 101 3.96 -25.12 20.31
C ARG A 101 4.06 -25.49 21.79
N PHE A 102 2.94 -25.50 22.47
CA PHE A 102 2.82 -25.93 23.87
C PHE A 102 1.61 -26.85 24.04
N GLY A 103 1.90 -28.13 24.28
CA GLY A 103 0.87 -29.16 24.34
C GLY A 103 0.08 -29.24 23.03
N ALA A 104 -1.23 -29.09 23.12
CA ALA A 104 -2.14 -29.13 21.98
C ALA A 104 -2.28 -27.80 21.23
N PHE A 105 -1.68 -26.72 21.74
CA PHE A 105 -1.73 -25.40 21.13
C PHE A 105 -0.56 -25.17 20.19
N GLN A 106 -0.85 -24.55 19.05
CA GLN A 106 0.12 -24.02 18.11
C GLN A 106 -0.13 -22.52 17.98
N THR A 107 0.91 -21.73 18.11
CA THR A 107 0.84 -20.27 17.99
C THR A 107 1.83 -19.76 16.97
N ASN A 108 1.46 -18.65 16.33
CA ASN A 108 2.34 -17.87 15.49
C ASN A 108 2.13 -16.39 15.83
N LEU A 109 3.20 -15.66 15.95
CA LEU A 109 3.20 -14.21 16.11
C LEU A 109 4.11 -13.60 15.05
N LEU A 110 3.54 -12.74 14.24
CA LEU A 110 4.25 -11.91 13.27
C LEU A 110 4.25 -10.46 13.75
N VAL A 111 5.42 -9.86 13.75
CA VAL A 111 5.62 -8.42 13.94
C VAL A 111 6.35 -7.90 12.71
N GLU A 112 5.78 -6.91 12.03
CA GLU A 112 6.38 -6.29 10.86
C GLU A 112 6.39 -4.77 11.00
N GLY A 113 7.55 -4.14 10.77
CA GLY A 113 7.69 -2.72 10.56
C GLY A 113 7.94 -2.44 9.09
N PHE A 114 7.31 -1.40 8.54
CA PHE A 114 7.47 -1.02 7.14
C PHE A 114 7.61 0.49 6.96
N TYR A 115 8.33 0.86 5.92
CA TYR A 115 8.49 2.24 5.47
C TYR A 115 8.52 2.28 3.94
N THR A 116 7.66 3.08 3.34
CA THR A 116 7.62 3.33 1.90
C THR A 116 7.75 4.83 1.63
N ARG A 117 8.69 5.18 0.76
CA ARG A 117 8.87 6.50 0.19
C ARG A 117 8.33 6.52 -1.23
N LEU A 118 7.49 7.52 -1.53
CA LEU A 118 7.03 7.83 -2.88
C LEU A 118 7.67 9.15 -3.32
N THR A 119 8.11 9.23 -4.56
CA THR A 119 8.64 10.43 -5.20
C THR A 119 7.93 10.67 -6.52
N ASP A 120 7.85 11.91 -6.94
CA ASP A 120 7.17 12.31 -8.18
C ASP A 120 5.70 11.83 -8.23
N VAL A 121 5.00 11.91 -7.07
CA VAL A 121 3.62 11.43 -6.92
C VAL A 121 2.70 12.17 -7.89
N PHE A 122 1.81 11.44 -8.56
CA PHE A 122 0.87 12.08 -9.47
C PHE A 122 -0.19 12.85 -8.70
N VAL A 123 -0.34 14.11 -9.06
CA VAL A 123 -1.36 15.02 -8.53
C VAL A 123 -2.16 15.64 -9.67
N LEU A 124 -3.42 15.94 -9.38
CA LEU A 124 -4.26 16.76 -10.26
C LEU A 124 -4.12 18.21 -9.82
N GLY A 125 -3.81 19.08 -10.77
CA GLY A 125 -3.77 20.52 -10.55
C GLY A 125 -5.16 21.15 -10.59
N GLU A 126 -5.21 22.46 -10.38
CA GLU A 126 -6.44 23.25 -10.44
C GLU A 126 -7.09 23.13 -11.83
N PRO A 127 -8.42 22.96 -11.90
CA PRO A 127 -9.13 22.91 -13.16
C PRO A 127 -9.10 24.29 -13.83
N TYR A 128 -8.90 24.31 -15.15
CA TYR A 128 -9.04 25.51 -15.98
C TYR A 128 -9.97 25.25 -17.16
N ASP A 129 -10.66 26.30 -17.61
CA ASP A 129 -11.47 26.22 -18.82
C ASP A 129 -10.58 26.37 -20.05
N ARG A 130 -10.62 25.41 -20.95
CA ARG A 130 -9.86 25.42 -22.21
C ARG A 130 -10.42 26.42 -23.23
N GLY A 131 -11.60 26.98 -22.98
CA GLY A 131 -12.27 27.94 -23.87
C GLY A 131 -13.31 27.32 -24.80
N ASP A 132 -13.55 26.02 -24.71
CA ASP A 132 -14.55 25.27 -25.47
C ASP A 132 -15.66 24.68 -24.55
N GLY A 133 -15.74 25.15 -23.31
CA GLY A 133 -16.67 24.65 -22.28
C GLY A 133 -16.24 23.35 -21.62
N ILE A 134 -15.00 22.92 -21.88
CA ILE A 134 -14.41 21.72 -21.26
C ILE A 134 -13.45 22.16 -20.16
N LEU A 135 -13.73 21.72 -18.93
CA LEU A 135 -12.77 21.88 -17.83
C LEU A 135 -11.61 20.89 -18.00
N VAL A 136 -10.40 21.38 -17.91
CA VAL A 136 -9.17 20.56 -17.99
C VAL A 136 -8.49 20.55 -16.63
N LYS A 137 -8.19 19.35 -16.12
CA LYS A 137 -7.37 19.14 -14.93
C LYS A 137 -5.99 18.64 -15.35
N PRO A 138 -4.93 19.44 -15.19
CA PRO A 138 -3.59 18.99 -15.52
C PRO A 138 -3.10 17.97 -14.51
N ARG A 139 -2.59 16.85 -14.99
CA ARG A 139 -1.89 15.86 -14.17
C ARG A 139 -0.38 16.12 -14.24
N SER A 140 0.23 16.35 -13.11
CA SER A 140 1.67 16.64 -12.96
C SER A 140 2.29 15.80 -11.84
N ASN A 141 3.62 15.85 -11.73
CA ASN A 141 4.29 15.30 -10.57
C ASN A 141 4.21 16.33 -9.41
N GLY A 142 3.74 15.86 -8.29
CA GLY A 142 3.66 16.62 -7.04
C GLY A 142 4.75 16.25 -6.03
N PRO A 143 4.63 16.77 -4.81
CA PRO A 143 5.54 16.44 -3.72
C PRO A 143 5.50 14.94 -3.41
N GLY A 144 6.60 14.43 -2.86
CA GLY A 144 6.68 13.05 -2.42
C GLY A 144 5.71 12.75 -1.27
N ALA A 145 5.60 11.47 -0.98
CA ALA A 145 4.81 10.98 0.15
C ALA A 145 5.56 9.86 0.87
N LYS A 146 5.16 9.60 2.10
CA LYS A 146 5.69 8.50 2.91
C LYS A 146 4.58 7.80 3.67
N VAL A 147 4.73 6.47 3.72
CA VAL A 147 3.87 5.58 4.49
C VAL A 147 4.76 4.76 5.40
N MET A 148 4.48 4.72 6.68
CA MET A 148 5.22 3.93 7.65
C MET A 148 4.27 3.36 8.69
N GLY A 149 4.60 2.17 9.20
CA GLY A 149 3.74 1.54 10.18
C GLY A 149 4.31 0.28 10.78
N ILE A 150 3.50 -0.31 11.66
CA ILE A 150 3.76 -1.60 12.31
C ILE A 150 2.52 -2.44 12.15
N THR A 151 2.70 -3.70 11.76
CA THR A 151 1.68 -4.74 11.74
C THR A 151 1.98 -5.78 12.80
N LEU A 152 0.98 -6.14 13.57
CA LEU A 152 0.98 -7.27 14.51
C LEU A 152 -0.04 -8.29 14.02
N GLU A 153 0.35 -9.54 13.86
CA GLU A 153 -0.56 -10.62 13.51
C GLU A 153 -0.33 -11.80 14.44
N GLY A 154 -1.40 -12.33 15.01
CA GLY A 154 -1.39 -13.50 15.89
C GLY A 154 -2.26 -14.62 15.34
N LYS A 155 -1.76 -15.85 15.41
CA LYS A 155 -2.52 -17.08 15.09
C LYS A 155 -2.45 -18.03 16.27
N LEU A 156 -3.59 -18.63 16.59
CA LEU A 156 -3.73 -19.66 17.61
C LEU A 156 -4.52 -20.82 17.01
N ALA A 157 -3.98 -22.03 17.11
CA ALA A 157 -4.72 -23.25 16.80
C ALA A 157 -4.71 -24.18 18.02
N TYR A 158 -5.87 -24.72 18.35
CA TYR A 158 -6.05 -25.76 19.37
C TYR A 158 -6.55 -27.03 18.69
N LEU A 159 -5.67 -28.01 18.50
CA LEU A 159 -5.93 -29.22 17.73
C LEU A 159 -6.53 -28.87 16.35
N SER A 160 -7.52 -29.64 15.92
CA SER A 160 -8.39 -29.33 14.76
C SER A 160 -9.69 -28.62 15.17
N LEU A 161 -9.85 -28.31 16.45
CA LEU A 161 -11.11 -27.83 17.05
C LEU A 161 -11.29 -26.33 16.86
N LEU A 162 -10.25 -25.54 17.12
CA LEU A 162 -10.33 -24.08 17.12
C LEU A 162 -9.13 -23.46 16.40
N GLN A 163 -9.39 -22.51 15.52
CA GLN A 163 -8.38 -21.66 14.90
C GLN A 163 -8.81 -20.22 15.03
N ILE A 164 -7.90 -19.38 15.51
CA ILE A 164 -8.11 -17.93 15.65
C ILE A 164 -6.94 -17.23 14.96
N GLN A 165 -7.23 -16.20 14.19
CA GLN A 165 -6.25 -15.30 13.62
C GLN A 165 -6.74 -13.87 13.79
N ALA A 166 -5.86 -12.97 14.22
CA ALA A 166 -6.15 -11.55 14.32
C ALA A 166 -4.92 -10.75 13.87
N GLY A 167 -5.18 -9.64 13.22
CA GLY A 167 -4.15 -8.69 12.77
C GLY A 167 -4.56 -7.25 13.04
N LEU A 168 -3.58 -6.44 13.41
CA LEU A 168 -3.72 -5.00 13.62
C LEU A 168 -2.56 -4.27 12.97
N THR A 169 -2.87 -3.27 12.16
CA THR A 169 -1.89 -2.37 11.56
C THR A 169 -2.10 -0.95 12.08
N LEU A 170 -1.02 -0.36 12.56
CA LEU A 170 -0.93 1.05 12.90
C LEU A 170 0.01 1.71 11.89
N GLN A 171 -0.48 2.70 11.16
CA GLN A 171 0.32 3.36 10.12
C GLN A 171 0.12 4.88 10.11
N ARG A 172 1.04 5.55 9.46
CA ARG A 172 0.97 6.98 9.18
C ARG A 172 1.31 7.21 7.71
N SER A 173 0.39 7.83 6.97
CA SER A 173 0.51 8.14 5.55
C SER A 173 0.44 9.66 5.36
N ARG A 174 1.51 10.28 4.85
CA ARG A 174 1.64 11.73 4.75
C ARG A 174 2.35 12.15 3.47
N TYR A 175 1.84 13.21 2.84
CA TYR A 175 2.59 13.97 1.86
C TYR A 175 3.74 14.74 2.53
N ASP A 176 4.82 14.99 1.81
CA ASP A 176 5.94 15.79 2.31
C ASP A 176 5.56 17.24 2.52
N GLU A 177 4.67 17.75 1.67
CA GLU A 177 4.11 19.09 1.73
C GLU A 177 2.61 19.02 1.96
N ALA A 178 2.06 20.04 2.59
CA ALA A 178 0.62 20.14 2.72
C ALA A 178 0.02 20.51 1.36
N HIS A 179 -1.01 19.78 0.94
CA HIS A 179 -1.71 20.00 -0.31
C HIS A 179 -3.10 20.56 -0.05
N LYS A 180 -3.48 21.59 -0.78
CA LYS A 180 -4.86 22.09 -0.83
C LYS A 180 -5.58 21.40 -1.98
N TRP A 181 -6.71 20.81 -1.67
CA TRP A 181 -7.55 20.12 -2.64
C TRP A 181 -8.67 21.02 -3.19
N HIS A 182 -8.96 22.12 -2.50
CA HIS A 182 -9.91 23.15 -2.86
C HIS A 182 -9.50 24.47 -2.19
N ASP A 183 -9.84 25.61 -2.80
CA ASP A 183 -9.43 26.93 -2.29
C ASP A 183 -9.91 27.20 -0.86
N ASP A 184 -11.12 26.74 -0.53
CA ASP A 184 -11.74 26.91 0.79
C ASP A 184 -11.35 25.81 1.80
N ALA A 185 -10.60 24.79 1.38
CA ALA A 185 -10.19 23.69 2.26
C ALA A 185 -8.85 23.98 2.93
N PRO A 186 -8.65 23.55 4.19
CA PRO A 186 -7.34 23.60 4.82
C PRO A 186 -6.34 22.73 4.07
N ALA A 187 -5.09 23.18 4.01
CA ALA A 187 -4.01 22.38 3.45
C ALA A 187 -3.71 21.19 4.37
N GLU A 188 -3.73 19.99 3.82
CA GLU A 188 -3.55 18.75 4.56
C GLU A 188 -2.36 17.94 4.05
N ARG A 189 -1.66 17.28 4.99
CA ARG A 189 -0.59 16.32 4.65
C ARG A 189 -1.06 14.88 4.64
N LYS A 190 -2.22 14.61 5.26
CA LYS A 190 -2.76 13.25 5.34
C LYS A 190 -3.24 12.79 3.98
N ILE A 191 -2.85 11.57 3.58
CA ILE A 191 -3.33 10.96 2.34
C ILE A 191 -4.80 10.57 2.53
N PHE A 192 -5.66 10.95 1.59
CA PHE A 192 -7.08 10.64 1.63
C PHE A 192 -7.35 9.13 1.56
N ARG A 193 -8.48 8.72 2.13
CA ARG A 193 -8.98 7.35 2.13
C ARG A 193 -7.99 6.32 2.67
N THR A 194 -7.01 6.77 3.45
CA THR A 194 -5.98 5.91 4.05
C THR A 194 -6.16 5.93 5.56
N PRO A 195 -6.63 4.84 6.19
CA PRO A 195 -6.79 4.78 7.63
C PRO A 195 -5.44 4.71 8.33
N ASP A 196 -5.31 5.33 9.51
CA ASP A 196 -4.12 5.23 10.36
C ASP A 196 -4.13 3.93 11.19
N THR A 197 -5.30 3.28 11.33
CA THR A 197 -5.48 2.03 12.08
C THR A 197 -6.47 1.14 11.36
N TYR A 198 -6.12 -0.12 11.16
CA TYR A 198 -7.04 -1.11 10.62
C TYR A 198 -6.64 -2.52 11.09
N GLY A 199 -7.59 -3.43 11.07
CA GLY A 199 -7.34 -4.78 11.51
C GLY A 199 -8.45 -5.75 11.09
N TYR A 200 -8.22 -7.00 11.40
CA TYR A 200 -9.15 -8.07 11.13
C TYR A 200 -9.06 -9.15 12.19
N PHE A 201 -10.09 -9.96 12.28
CA PHE A 201 -10.04 -11.23 12.99
C PHE A 201 -10.82 -12.29 12.23
N THR A 202 -10.42 -13.53 12.39
CA THR A 202 -11.15 -14.72 11.97
C THR A 202 -11.07 -15.76 13.08
N ALA A 203 -12.18 -16.46 13.31
CA ALA A 203 -12.24 -17.59 14.24
C ALA A 203 -13.01 -18.73 13.57
N THR A 204 -12.44 -19.93 13.58
CA THR A 204 -13.08 -21.13 13.05
C THR A 204 -13.16 -22.17 14.16
N TYR A 205 -14.37 -22.65 14.42
CA TYR A 205 -14.65 -23.68 15.41
C TYR A 205 -15.25 -24.91 14.73
N THR A 206 -14.60 -26.06 14.88
CA THR A 206 -15.00 -27.33 14.26
C THR A 206 -15.25 -28.37 15.35
N PRO A 207 -16.42 -28.34 16.03
CA PRO A 207 -16.71 -29.23 17.14
C PRO A 207 -16.78 -30.70 16.75
N ILE A 208 -17.22 -30.99 15.55
CA ILE A 208 -17.29 -32.33 14.95
C ILE A 208 -16.96 -32.26 13.47
N LYS A 209 -16.44 -33.35 12.89
CA LYS A 209 -16.00 -33.40 11.47
C LYS A 209 -16.97 -32.78 10.45
N PRO A 210 -18.30 -33.01 10.49
CA PRO A 210 -19.23 -32.48 9.50
C PRO A 210 -19.66 -31.02 9.77
N LEU A 211 -19.24 -30.41 10.88
CA LEU A 211 -19.67 -29.05 11.25
C LEU A 211 -18.48 -28.12 11.49
N SER A 212 -18.42 -27.05 10.74
CA SER A 212 -17.47 -25.95 10.94
C SER A 212 -18.22 -24.62 10.99
N ILE A 213 -17.95 -23.83 12.01
CA ILE A 213 -18.55 -22.50 12.23
C ILE A 213 -17.41 -21.48 12.10
N ALA A 214 -17.56 -20.53 11.21
CA ALA A 214 -16.58 -19.46 11.01
C ALA A 214 -17.19 -18.10 11.33
N LEU A 215 -16.42 -17.26 12.02
CA LEU A 215 -16.73 -15.86 12.30
C LEU A 215 -15.55 -15.01 11.82
N SER A 216 -15.84 -13.94 11.11
CA SER A 216 -14.81 -12.96 10.68
C SER A 216 -15.31 -11.54 10.86
N GLY A 217 -14.39 -10.63 11.05
CA GLY A 217 -14.67 -9.21 11.13
C GLY A 217 -13.47 -8.39 10.70
N THR A 218 -13.75 -7.17 10.23
CA THR A 218 -12.73 -6.17 9.88
C THR A 218 -13.01 -4.88 10.64
N TYR A 219 -11.95 -4.18 10.98
CA TYR A 219 -11.99 -2.86 11.57
C TYR A 219 -11.20 -1.89 10.71
N THR A 220 -11.79 -0.75 10.40
CA THR A 220 -11.13 0.36 9.72
C THR A 220 -11.35 1.63 10.55
N GLY A 221 -10.27 2.25 10.95
CA GLY A 221 -10.28 3.51 11.69
C GLY A 221 -10.68 4.70 10.81
N ASN A 222 -10.53 5.89 11.36
CA ASN A 222 -10.90 7.12 10.68
C ASN A 222 -10.06 7.36 9.43
N VAL A 223 -10.73 7.73 8.35
CA VAL A 223 -10.12 8.17 7.09
C VAL A 223 -10.48 9.62 6.81
N LEU A 224 -9.56 10.36 6.20
CA LEU A 224 -9.85 11.67 5.66
C LEU A 224 -10.51 11.50 4.28
N VAL A 225 -11.66 12.15 4.06
CA VAL A 225 -12.38 12.15 2.78
C VAL A 225 -12.69 13.58 2.37
N GLN A 226 -12.77 13.82 1.09
CA GLN A 226 -13.33 15.07 0.58
C GLN A 226 -14.86 15.03 0.76
N ARG A 227 -15.42 16.10 1.29
CA ARG A 227 -16.86 16.34 1.32
C ARG A 227 -17.16 17.42 0.31
N MET A 228 -17.95 17.11 -0.71
CA MET A 228 -18.59 18.10 -1.55
C MET A 228 -19.91 18.50 -0.87
N ASP A 229 -19.99 19.70 -0.36
CA ASP A 229 -21.28 20.28 0.02
C ASP A 229 -21.94 20.74 -1.27
N ILE A 230 -22.91 19.96 -1.75
CA ILE A 230 -23.82 20.39 -2.82
C ILE A 230 -24.79 21.37 -2.16
N THR A 231 -24.48 22.65 -2.17
CA THR A 231 -25.45 23.70 -1.96
C THR A 231 -26.32 23.72 -3.22
N ALA A 232 -27.51 23.12 -3.15
CA ALA A 232 -28.53 23.36 -4.13
C ALA A 232 -28.97 24.82 -3.97
N GLU A 233 -28.62 25.70 -4.92
CA GLU A 233 -29.31 26.96 -5.19
C GLU A 233 -30.53 26.71 -6.03
#